data_def5c3e763e820f8631717022c770262
#
_entry.id   def5c3e763e820f8631717022c770262
#
_cell.length_a   1.000
_cell.length_b   1.000
_cell.length_c   1.000
_cell.angle_alpha   90.00
_cell.angle_beta   90.00
_cell.angle_gamma   90.00
#
_symmetry.space_group_name_H-M   'P 1'
#
loop_
_entity.id
_entity.type
_entity.pdbx_description
1 polymer ?
#
loop_
_entity_poly.entity_id
_entity_poly.type
_entity_poly.pdbx_seq_one_letter_code
_entity_poly.pdbx_strand_id
1 'polypeptide(L)'
;MRKRLGSSNAGRGVAALALAFTLVAAGCGDSKDSSDGDSSGGDTAASTTLPPRSDSCRTLEYEDAPEGGEFVDYAQLASAGDNTSFDPGAVQTLDESQITGALFDGLTDFDFTDTCNPELKPLVAESFEANDDATVFTFKIKDDQKFSNGEPVLPHNFKQGWERAGSQELASSYGYLMAYVKGGADLLEGTVDTLDSIVADDDAMTLEVTLESPLADFPAIVSFSSFSPIADEDIARVGNTTGWGDKGAVIGNGPFKFESAGSPDSGEVVLVRNDDWAGNVLGDTKAKLDKITFKLTTDVESAYQAFDSGEGDNATIPGGKYAEATAKYPNDTKSPQLGTYFFDFGFDDPVVGGEENIKLRQAISMAVDREEINQKAYEGARIVSTGITPPGIPGFKADIGEYAKTDAAEAKKLYDEWVADGGTLDGPIKISFNSGGSHQTVVEIMQANIKDVLGVDIELNPIDEDYFKVIAKEGACQICRSGWYADYPTYGNFMVDLFGAVSIDGNNLGRHNDPKFEELLANALKETDATKRGEYYQQSEEQLLNGTVSAIPLNWYTGDHVFRDTIVNYDQQPLGNVLWEKIGKKG
;
A
#
# COMPACT_ATOMS: atom_id res chain seq x y z
N MET A 1 -34.36 40.64 -21.55
CA MET A 1 -33.67 41.70 -22.32
C MET A 1 -32.25 41.24 -22.63
N ARG A 2 -31.97 41.17 -23.92
CA ARG A 2 -30.65 40.78 -24.48
C ARG A 2 -29.59 41.88 -24.20
N LYS A 3 -28.32 41.45 -23.97
CA LYS A 3 -27.16 42.03 -24.65
C LYS A 3 -25.98 41.04 -24.63
N ARG A 4 -25.60 40.65 -25.84
CA ARG A 4 -24.30 40.08 -26.22
C ARG A 4 -23.27 41.23 -26.36
N LEU A 5 -21.97 40.84 -26.26
CA LEU A 5 -20.77 41.36 -26.93
C LEU A 5 -19.56 40.86 -26.10
N GLY A 6 -18.47 40.32 -26.57
CA GLY A 6 -17.92 40.13 -27.88
C GLY A 6 -16.48 39.60 -27.71
N SER A 7 -16.08 38.78 -28.63
CA SER A 7 -14.77 38.11 -28.74
C SER A 7 -13.60 39.07 -28.97
N SER A 8 -12.41 38.74 -28.43
CA SER A 8 -11.16 39.16 -29.10
C SER A 8 -10.11 38.03 -29.01
N ASN A 9 -9.81 37.45 -30.17
CA ASN A 9 -8.63 36.65 -30.46
C ASN A 9 -7.36 37.46 -30.36
N ALA A 10 -6.32 36.93 -29.73
CA ALA A 10 -4.94 37.32 -30.03
C ALA A 10 -4.08 36.07 -29.99
N GLY A 11 -3.77 35.55 -31.17
CA GLY A 11 -2.79 34.49 -31.36
C GLY A 11 -1.37 34.99 -31.10
N ARG A 12 -0.53 34.18 -30.53
CA ARG A 12 0.93 34.28 -30.59
C ARG A 12 1.53 32.92 -30.89
N GLY A 13 2.35 32.93 -31.93
CA GLY A 13 2.92 31.80 -32.59
C GLY A 13 3.98 31.05 -31.77
N VAL A 14 3.98 29.78 -31.98
CA VAL A 14 5.01 28.84 -31.53
C VAL A 14 6.11 28.80 -32.58
N ALA A 15 7.32 29.17 -32.18
CA ALA A 15 8.53 28.98 -33.00
C ALA A 15 9.10 27.60 -32.64
N ALA A 16 9.02 26.66 -33.57
CA ALA A 16 9.69 25.37 -33.51
C ALA A 16 11.18 25.56 -33.80
N LEU A 17 12.04 25.20 -32.84
CA LEU A 17 13.47 24.99 -33.07
C LEU A 17 13.72 23.50 -33.35
N ALA A 18 14.05 23.20 -34.60
CA ALA A 18 14.56 21.92 -35.02
C ALA A 18 16.08 21.86 -34.75
N LEU A 19 16.54 20.98 -33.86
CA LEU A 19 17.95 20.63 -33.76
C LEU A 19 18.19 19.35 -34.57
N ALA A 20 19.01 19.51 -35.61
CA ALA A 20 19.51 18.38 -36.39
C ALA A 20 20.69 17.72 -35.67
N PHE A 21 20.59 16.41 -35.41
CA PHE A 21 21.73 15.60 -35.01
C PHE A 21 22.38 14.99 -36.28
N THR A 22 23.61 15.35 -36.51
CA THR A 22 24.47 14.73 -37.54
C THR A 22 25.08 13.42 -37.01
N LEU A 23 24.75 12.33 -37.72
CA LEU A 23 25.44 11.05 -37.59
C LEU A 23 26.87 11.18 -38.22
N VAL A 24 27.87 10.82 -37.44
CA VAL A 24 29.21 10.50 -37.98
C VAL A 24 29.37 8.98 -37.99
N ALA A 25 29.42 8.42 -39.18
CA ALA A 25 29.82 7.06 -39.43
C ALA A 25 31.33 7.01 -39.69
N ALA A 26 32.02 6.14 -38.97
CA ALA A 26 33.33 5.63 -39.34
C ALA A 26 33.34 4.15 -38.92
N GLY A 27 33.50 3.18 -39.75
CA GLY A 27 34.44 2.94 -40.78
C GLY A 27 35.10 1.60 -40.45
N CYS A 28 34.68 0.53 -41.16
CA CYS A 28 35.21 -0.84 -41.04
C CYS A 28 36.72 -0.90 -41.30
N GLY A 29 37.41 -1.75 -40.53
CA GLY A 29 38.74 -2.25 -40.86
C GLY A 29 38.82 -3.74 -40.57
N ASP A 30 38.81 -4.50 -41.63
CA ASP A 30 38.99 -5.95 -41.69
C ASP A 30 40.48 -6.29 -41.58
N SER A 31 40.89 -7.26 -40.77
CA SER A 31 42.08 -8.03 -41.01
C SER A 31 42.03 -9.40 -40.30
N LYS A 32 42.02 -10.43 -41.13
CA LYS A 32 42.31 -11.83 -40.77
C LYS A 32 43.79 -11.96 -40.37
N ASP A 33 44.11 -12.75 -39.37
CA ASP A 33 44.83 -14.03 -39.57
C ASP A 33 44.96 -14.86 -38.28
N SER A 34 44.87 -16.13 -38.50
CA SER A 34 45.04 -17.36 -37.78
C SER A 34 46.14 -17.45 -36.71
N SER A 35 45.90 -18.17 -35.61
CA SER A 35 46.50 -19.47 -35.29
C SER A 35 46.18 -19.96 -33.87
N ASP A 36 45.84 -21.21 -33.78
CA ASP A 36 45.80 -22.22 -32.72
C ASP A 36 46.41 -21.90 -31.35
N GLY A 37 45.64 -22.24 -30.29
CA GLY A 37 46.14 -22.36 -28.93
C GLY A 37 45.02 -22.75 -27.95
N ASP A 38 44.87 -24.05 -27.77
CA ASP A 38 44.04 -24.71 -26.78
C ASP A 38 44.39 -24.25 -25.35
N SER A 39 43.41 -23.73 -24.60
CA SER A 39 43.37 -23.88 -23.14
C SER A 39 41.93 -23.58 -22.62
N SER A 40 41.30 -24.63 -22.19
CA SER A 40 40.11 -24.66 -21.38
C SER A 40 40.23 -23.78 -20.11
N GLY A 41 39.51 -22.70 -20.09
CA GLY A 41 39.19 -21.91 -18.88
C GLY A 41 37.73 -21.51 -18.94
N GLY A 42 36.91 -22.33 -18.37
CA GLY A 42 35.48 -21.97 -18.21
C GLY A 42 35.36 -20.86 -17.17
N ASP A 43 35.22 -19.63 -17.62
CA ASP A 43 34.63 -18.59 -16.82
C ASP A 43 33.13 -18.87 -16.75
N THR A 44 32.73 -19.67 -15.75
CA THR A 44 31.39 -19.60 -15.23
C THR A 44 31.27 -18.22 -14.61
N ALA A 45 30.64 -17.28 -15.31
CA ALA A 45 30.05 -16.14 -14.68
C ALA A 45 29.17 -16.72 -13.54
N ALA A 46 29.63 -16.54 -12.30
CA ALA A 46 28.85 -16.86 -11.14
C ALA A 46 27.61 -15.97 -11.25
N SER A 47 26.47 -16.57 -11.62
CA SER A 47 25.17 -15.99 -11.38
C SER A 47 25.12 -15.73 -9.87
N THR A 48 25.31 -14.49 -9.46
CA THR A 48 25.04 -14.05 -8.09
C THR A 48 23.52 -14.01 -7.93
N THR A 49 22.92 -15.19 -7.89
CA THR A 49 21.56 -15.29 -7.38
C THR A 49 21.64 -14.91 -5.91
N LEU A 50 21.00 -13.80 -5.55
CA LEU A 50 20.76 -13.45 -4.16
C LEU A 50 20.18 -14.69 -3.46
N PRO A 51 20.55 -14.97 -2.19
CA PRO A 51 19.92 -16.05 -1.45
C PRO A 51 18.42 -15.80 -1.46
N PRO A 52 17.58 -16.85 -1.62
CA PRO A 52 16.14 -16.68 -1.57
C PRO A 52 15.78 -15.95 -0.29
N ARG A 53 14.98 -14.89 -0.41
CA ARG A 53 14.44 -14.17 0.76
C ARG A 53 13.66 -15.15 1.61
N SER A 54 13.77 -15.00 2.91
CA SER A 54 12.90 -15.75 3.83
C SER A 54 11.48 -15.23 3.64
N ASP A 55 10.59 -16.08 3.15
CA ASP A 55 9.14 -15.91 3.12
C ASP A 55 8.51 -16.20 4.49
N SER A 56 9.33 -16.53 5.48
CA SER A 56 8.90 -16.78 6.84
C SER A 56 8.81 -15.46 7.63
N CYS A 57 7.74 -15.32 8.38
CA CYS A 57 7.62 -14.33 9.42
C CYS A 57 8.78 -14.46 10.43
N ARG A 58 9.05 -13.40 11.15
CA ARG A 58 10.16 -13.33 12.10
C ARG A 58 9.72 -12.72 13.42
N THR A 59 10.51 -12.93 14.45
CA THR A 59 10.43 -12.17 15.69
C THR A 59 11.30 -10.91 15.55
N LEU A 60 10.73 -9.74 15.77
CA LEU A 60 11.47 -8.49 15.81
C LEU A 60 12.10 -8.32 17.19
N GLU A 61 13.40 -8.12 17.23
CA GLU A 61 14.15 -7.85 18.46
C GLU A 61 14.70 -6.42 18.39
N TYR A 62 14.33 -5.58 19.36
CA TYR A 62 14.81 -4.20 19.44
C TYR A 62 15.95 -4.10 20.44
N GLU A 63 17.08 -3.53 20.00
CA GLU A 63 18.20 -3.19 20.88
C GLU A 63 17.85 -1.95 21.73
N ASP A 64 18.49 -1.81 22.91
CA ASP A 64 18.44 -0.56 23.65
C ASP A 64 19.26 0.52 22.92
N ALA A 65 18.55 1.32 22.15
CA ALA A 65 19.16 2.31 21.27
C ALA A 65 19.65 3.53 22.07
N PRO A 66 20.77 4.17 21.64
CA PRO A 66 21.24 5.43 22.25
C PRO A 66 20.18 6.52 22.15
N GLU A 67 20.08 7.35 23.20
CA GLU A 67 19.26 8.56 23.16
C GLU A 67 20.01 9.72 22.50
N GLY A 68 19.26 10.57 21.80
CA GLY A 68 19.75 11.78 21.15
C GLY A 68 20.12 11.59 19.68
N GLY A 69 20.48 12.68 19.05
CA GLY A 69 20.88 12.72 17.65
C GLY A 69 19.75 12.98 16.67
N GLU A 70 20.16 13.13 15.42
CA GLU A 70 19.28 13.40 14.28
C GLU A 70 19.32 12.23 13.29
N PHE A 71 18.14 11.82 12.81
CA PHE A 71 17.99 10.92 11.67
C PHE A 71 17.61 11.73 10.44
N VAL A 72 18.33 11.55 9.34
CA VAL A 72 18.08 12.22 8.07
C VAL A 72 17.58 11.19 7.07
N ASP A 73 16.28 11.27 6.77
CA ASP A 73 15.57 10.35 5.90
C ASP A 73 15.58 10.86 4.45
N TYR A 74 16.08 10.04 3.55
CA TYR A 74 15.95 10.22 2.10
C TYR A 74 14.85 9.31 1.52
N ALA A 75 13.87 8.92 2.33
CA ALA A 75 12.70 8.22 1.83
C ALA A 75 12.02 9.06 0.75
N GLN A 76 11.59 8.39 -0.28
CA GLN A 76 10.82 9.02 -1.33
C GLN A 76 9.41 9.29 -0.82
N LEU A 77 8.97 10.52 -0.89
CA LEU A 77 7.56 10.85 -0.88
C LEU A 77 7.09 10.90 -2.33
N ALA A 78 6.49 9.82 -2.81
CA ALA A 78 6.04 9.68 -4.21
C ALA A 78 5.09 10.79 -4.64
N SER A 79 4.39 11.38 -3.69
CA SER A 79 3.50 12.54 -3.87
C SER A 79 4.12 13.86 -3.42
N ALA A 80 5.45 13.92 -3.19
CA ALA A 80 6.13 15.18 -2.86
C ALA A 80 5.92 16.20 -3.98
N GLY A 81 4.89 16.97 -3.86
CA GLY A 81 4.39 17.95 -4.79
C GLY A 81 3.27 18.71 -4.11
N ASP A 82 2.47 19.41 -4.87
CA ASP A 82 1.39 20.29 -4.39
C ASP A 82 0.31 19.58 -3.52
N ASN A 83 0.35 18.24 -3.41
CA ASN A 83 -0.69 17.45 -2.76
C ASN A 83 -0.21 16.62 -1.55
N THR A 84 1.06 16.73 -1.10
CA THR A 84 1.52 16.01 0.10
C THR A 84 0.78 16.50 1.32
N SER A 85 0.13 15.58 2.05
CA SER A 85 -0.65 15.92 3.24
C SER A 85 -0.04 15.28 4.50
N PHE A 86 0.00 16.05 5.59
CA PHE A 86 0.31 15.53 6.94
C PHE A 86 -0.95 15.48 7.82
N ASP A 87 -2.09 15.68 7.21
CA ASP A 87 -3.42 15.55 7.77
C ASP A 87 -3.79 14.07 7.82
N PRO A 88 -3.95 13.46 9.01
CA PRO A 88 -4.23 12.03 9.12
C PRO A 88 -5.53 11.62 8.41
N GLY A 89 -6.50 12.52 8.30
CA GLY A 89 -7.75 12.28 7.55
C GLY A 89 -7.60 12.37 6.04
N ALA A 90 -6.47 12.86 5.50
CA ALA A 90 -6.25 13.06 4.07
C ALA A 90 -5.03 12.31 3.50
N VAL A 91 -4.35 11.50 4.30
CA VAL A 91 -3.23 10.64 3.88
C VAL A 91 -3.69 9.66 2.80
N GLN A 92 -2.87 9.49 1.75
CA GLN A 92 -3.18 8.61 0.62
C GLN A 92 -2.06 7.61 0.29
N THR A 93 -0.84 7.88 0.74
CA THR A 93 0.33 7.08 0.40
C THR A 93 1.04 6.56 1.65
N LEU A 94 1.80 5.46 1.47
CA LEU A 94 2.63 4.92 2.55
C LEU A 94 3.66 5.95 3.05
N ASP A 95 4.23 6.75 2.13
CA ASP A 95 5.23 7.76 2.48
C ASP A 95 4.65 8.87 3.37
N GLU A 96 3.42 9.32 3.10
CA GLU A 96 2.70 10.25 3.97
C GLU A 96 2.39 9.61 5.32
N SER A 97 2.04 8.31 5.33
CA SER A 97 1.77 7.54 6.55
C SER A 97 3.00 7.44 7.46
N GLN A 98 4.22 7.42 6.91
CA GLN A 98 5.47 7.44 7.70
C GLN A 98 5.57 8.71 8.56
N ILE A 99 5.21 9.85 8.00
CA ILE A 99 5.28 11.13 8.74
C ILE A 99 4.12 11.25 9.71
N THR A 100 2.91 10.90 9.28
CA THR A 100 1.73 10.95 10.17
C THR A 100 1.83 9.95 11.31
N GLY A 101 2.42 8.77 11.10
CA GLY A 101 2.71 7.79 12.15
C GLY A 101 3.72 8.28 13.20
N ALA A 102 4.60 9.23 12.85
CA ALA A 102 5.44 9.90 13.84
C ALA A 102 4.70 10.99 14.64
N LEU A 103 3.58 11.50 14.12
CA LEU A 103 2.83 12.65 14.67
C LEU A 103 1.60 12.26 15.46
N PHE A 104 0.98 11.11 15.17
CA PHE A 104 -0.31 10.71 15.74
C PHE A 104 -0.29 9.28 16.24
N ASP A 105 -0.97 9.08 17.37
CA ASP A 105 -1.35 7.79 17.93
C ASP A 105 -2.87 7.62 17.88
N GLY A 106 -3.34 6.43 17.46
CA GLY A 106 -4.75 6.06 17.41
C GLY A 106 -5.26 5.43 18.71
N LEU A 107 -6.53 5.00 18.72
CA LEU A 107 -7.12 4.27 19.86
C LEU A 107 -6.42 2.96 20.16
N THR A 108 -6.03 2.25 19.09
CA THR A 108 -5.38 0.95 19.11
C THR A 108 -4.17 0.98 18.19
N ASP A 109 -3.26 0.05 18.37
CA ASP A 109 -2.12 -0.20 17.48
C ASP A 109 -1.73 -1.69 17.54
N PHE A 110 -0.85 -2.11 16.64
CA PHE A 110 -0.39 -3.48 16.55
C PHE A 110 1.02 -3.66 17.10
N ASP A 111 1.18 -4.68 17.94
CA ASP A 111 2.48 -5.22 18.29
C ASP A 111 2.90 -6.25 17.24
N PHE A 112 3.89 -5.88 16.42
CA PHE A 112 4.49 -6.74 15.40
C PHE A 112 5.74 -7.48 15.88
N THR A 113 5.98 -7.60 17.18
CA THR A 113 7.12 -8.38 17.69
C THR A 113 7.12 -9.80 17.12
N ASP A 114 5.97 -10.46 16.99
CA ASP A 114 5.78 -11.63 16.14
C ASP A 114 5.10 -11.22 14.83
N THR A 115 5.86 -11.13 13.74
CA THR A 115 5.32 -10.69 12.45
C THR A 115 4.40 -11.70 11.78
N CYS A 116 4.33 -12.95 12.27
CA CYS A 116 3.32 -13.93 11.84
C CYS A 116 1.97 -13.74 12.52
N ASN A 117 1.99 -13.24 13.74
CA ASN A 117 0.82 -13.11 14.59
C ASN A 117 0.82 -11.73 15.25
N PRO A 118 0.60 -10.67 14.48
CA PRO A 118 0.50 -9.32 15.03
C PRO A 118 -0.63 -9.25 16.07
N GLU A 119 -0.34 -8.67 17.22
CA GLU A 119 -1.30 -8.57 18.32
C GLU A 119 -1.87 -7.15 18.39
N LEU A 120 -3.20 -7.02 18.21
CA LEU A 120 -3.89 -5.76 18.40
C LEU A 120 -3.92 -5.40 19.88
N LYS A 121 -3.44 -4.21 20.22
CA LYS A 121 -3.38 -3.69 21.59
C LYS A 121 -4.07 -2.32 21.71
N PRO A 122 -4.65 -1.99 22.86
CA PRO A 122 -5.05 -0.62 23.14
C PRO A 122 -3.82 0.29 23.23
N LEU A 123 -3.88 1.49 22.61
CA LEU A 123 -2.81 2.48 22.60
C LEU A 123 -3.24 3.74 23.37
N VAL A 124 -3.97 4.67 22.76
CA VAL A 124 -4.59 5.80 23.46
C VAL A 124 -5.77 5.32 24.31
N ALA A 125 -6.48 4.30 23.86
CA ALA A 125 -7.42 3.59 24.72
C ALA A 125 -6.71 2.83 25.83
N GLU A 126 -7.31 2.77 27.03
CA GLU A 126 -6.94 1.86 28.13
C GLU A 126 -7.47 0.45 27.83
N SER A 127 -8.68 0.39 27.28
CA SER A 127 -9.37 -0.85 26.90
C SER A 127 -10.42 -0.59 25.83
N PHE A 128 -10.86 -1.65 25.17
CA PHE A 128 -12.03 -1.63 24.30
C PHE A 128 -12.85 -2.89 24.51
N GLU A 129 -14.17 -2.78 24.35
CA GLU A 129 -15.13 -3.86 24.51
C GLU A 129 -16.16 -3.80 23.37
N ALA A 130 -16.62 -4.97 22.93
CA ALA A 130 -17.70 -5.11 21.97
C ALA A 130 -18.94 -5.70 22.66
N ASN A 131 -20.12 -5.37 22.16
CA ASN A 131 -21.32 -6.12 22.48
C ASN A 131 -21.31 -7.52 21.80
N ASP A 132 -22.27 -8.38 22.15
CA ASP A 132 -22.30 -9.80 21.74
C ASP A 132 -22.34 -10.00 20.21
N ASP A 133 -22.86 -9.05 19.46
CA ASP A 133 -23.01 -9.12 18.00
C ASP A 133 -22.04 -8.20 17.22
N ALA A 134 -21.03 -7.65 17.89
CA ALA A 134 -20.01 -6.78 17.32
C ALA A 134 -20.58 -5.57 16.53
N THR A 135 -21.71 -5.01 17.00
CA THR A 135 -22.33 -3.81 16.42
C THR A 135 -22.12 -2.56 17.24
N VAL A 136 -21.67 -2.68 18.50
CA VAL A 136 -21.36 -1.56 19.39
C VAL A 136 -20.01 -1.80 20.04
N PHE A 137 -19.13 -0.81 19.95
CA PHE A 137 -17.83 -0.82 20.59
C PHE A 137 -17.71 0.35 21.56
N THR A 138 -17.16 0.09 22.74
CA THR A 138 -16.84 1.10 23.74
C THR A 138 -15.35 1.13 24.00
N PHE A 139 -14.72 2.27 23.75
CA PHE A 139 -13.31 2.53 24.03
C PHE A 139 -13.20 3.39 25.29
N LYS A 140 -12.40 2.94 26.25
CA LYS A 140 -12.04 3.72 27.43
C LYS A 140 -10.74 4.44 27.15
N ILE A 141 -10.71 5.78 27.15
CA ILE A 141 -9.52 6.59 26.88
C ILE A 141 -8.71 6.75 28.17
N LYS A 142 -7.38 6.67 28.07
CA LYS A 142 -6.46 6.97 29.18
C LYS A 142 -6.51 8.46 29.52
N ASP A 143 -6.37 8.81 30.79
CA ASP A 143 -6.47 10.19 31.29
C ASP A 143 -5.13 10.98 31.24
N ASP A 144 -4.04 10.32 30.88
CA ASP A 144 -2.69 10.90 30.78
C ASP A 144 -2.27 11.30 29.35
N GLN A 145 -3.14 11.07 28.38
CA GLN A 145 -2.87 11.35 26.97
C GLN A 145 -2.92 12.86 26.68
N LYS A 146 -1.93 13.34 25.90
CA LYS A 146 -1.81 14.76 25.57
C LYS A 146 -1.43 14.97 24.10
N PHE A 147 -1.95 16.04 23.56
CA PHE A 147 -1.42 16.61 22.33
C PHE A 147 -0.08 17.34 22.57
N SER A 148 0.66 17.57 21.49
CA SER A 148 1.97 18.23 21.51
C SER A 148 1.96 19.71 21.92
N ASN A 149 0.76 20.33 22.03
CA ASN A 149 0.56 21.64 22.62
C ASN A 149 0.25 21.59 24.15
N GLY A 150 0.17 20.37 24.73
CA GLY A 150 -0.08 20.12 26.15
C GLY A 150 -1.56 19.98 26.51
N GLU A 151 -2.49 20.15 25.57
CA GLU A 151 -3.92 19.90 25.78
C GLU A 151 -4.18 18.39 25.95
N PRO A 152 -5.18 17.98 26.79
CA PRO A 152 -5.52 16.58 26.94
C PRO A 152 -6.16 16.03 25.66
N VAL A 153 -5.93 14.74 25.36
CA VAL A 153 -6.67 14.01 24.33
C VAL A 153 -7.95 13.47 24.97
N LEU A 154 -9.10 13.90 24.47
CA LEU A 154 -10.42 13.58 24.99
C LEU A 154 -11.24 12.78 23.95
N PRO A 155 -12.28 12.04 24.38
CA PRO A 155 -13.16 11.30 23.47
C PRO A 155 -13.72 12.11 22.30
N HIS A 156 -14.08 13.38 22.51
CA HIS A 156 -14.61 14.23 21.44
C HIS A 156 -13.59 14.52 20.35
N ASN A 157 -12.28 14.49 20.64
CA ASN A 157 -11.22 14.70 19.64
C ASN A 157 -11.18 13.58 18.59
N PHE A 158 -11.50 12.35 18.99
CA PHE A 158 -11.69 11.23 18.06
C PHE A 158 -12.96 11.42 17.24
N LYS A 159 -14.09 11.72 17.89
CA LYS A 159 -15.36 11.96 17.19
C LYS A 159 -15.21 13.01 16.09
N GLN A 160 -14.65 14.18 16.41
CA GLN A 160 -14.50 15.26 15.43
C GLN A 160 -13.49 14.90 14.32
N GLY A 161 -12.44 14.14 14.62
CA GLY A 161 -11.50 13.65 13.63
C GLY A 161 -12.16 12.69 12.63
N TRP A 162 -12.98 11.75 13.13
CA TRP A 162 -13.68 10.77 12.31
C TRP A 162 -14.78 11.40 11.45
N GLU A 163 -15.60 12.28 12.06
CA GLU A 163 -16.62 13.03 11.31
C GLU A 163 -16.00 13.90 10.22
N ARG A 164 -14.84 14.49 10.50
CA ARG A 164 -14.08 15.24 9.50
C ARG A 164 -13.54 14.33 8.38
N ALA A 165 -12.97 13.15 8.70
CA ALA A 165 -12.50 12.19 7.71
C ALA A 165 -13.61 11.68 6.78
N GLY A 166 -14.84 11.54 7.31
CA GLY A 166 -16.03 11.20 6.53
C GLY A 166 -16.72 12.38 5.84
N SER A 167 -16.26 13.62 6.05
CA SER A 167 -16.95 14.79 5.48
C SER A 167 -16.76 14.91 3.97
N GLN A 168 -17.82 15.33 3.28
CA GLN A 168 -17.75 15.62 1.84
C GLN A 168 -16.78 16.76 1.54
N GLU A 169 -16.56 17.68 2.48
CA GLU A 169 -15.67 18.82 2.33
C GLU A 169 -14.20 18.40 2.29
N LEU A 170 -13.77 17.46 3.15
CA LEU A 170 -12.42 16.90 3.11
C LEU A 170 -12.21 16.01 1.90
N ALA A 171 -13.24 15.28 1.48
CA ALA A 171 -13.19 14.33 0.37
C ALA A 171 -12.04 13.33 0.50
N SER A 172 -11.84 12.79 1.70
CA SER A 172 -10.80 11.82 2.01
C SER A 172 -10.90 10.59 1.13
N SER A 173 -9.77 10.09 0.63
CA SER A 173 -9.70 8.81 -0.10
C SER A 173 -10.10 7.62 0.78
N TYR A 174 -9.93 7.73 2.10
CA TYR A 174 -10.32 6.73 3.10
C TYR A 174 -11.63 7.07 3.82
N GLY A 175 -12.32 8.11 3.38
CA GLY A 175 -13.63 8.49 3.94
C GLY A 175 -14.64 7.33 3.91
N TYR A 176 -14.55 6.43 2.92
CA TYR A 176 -15.42 5.25 2.81
C TYR A 176 -15.45 4.38 4.07
N LEU A 177 -14.37 4.38 4.87
CA LEU A 177 -14.32 3.65 6.14
C LEU A 177 -15.38 4.12 7.13
N MET A 178 -15.85 5.36 7.01
CA MET A 178 -16.96 5.85 7.82
C MET A 178 -18.30 5.17 7.50
N ALA A 179 -18.46 4.53 6.34
CA ALA A 179 -19.65 3.77 6.02
C ALA A 179 -19.87 2.55 6.95
N TYR A 180 -18.83 2.10 7.67
CA TYR A 180 -18.99 1.09 8.72
C TYR A 180 -19.72 1.61 9.95
N VAL A 181 -19.64 2.91 10.22
CA VAL A 181 -20.33 3.55 11.35
C VAL A 181 -21.77 3.87 10.95
N LYS A 182 -22.71 3.62 11.82
CA LYS A 182 -24.13 3.84 11.56
C LYS A 182 -24.42 5.30 11.20
N GLY A 183 -25.03 5.49 10.02
CA GLY A 183 -25.27 6.81 9.44
C GLY A 183 -24.05 7.41 8.72
N GLY A 184 -22.93 6.69 8.66
CA GLY A 184 -21.72 7.16 7.99
C GLY A 184 -21.90 7.38 6.49
N ALA A 185 -22.78 6.63 5.82
CA ALA A 185 -23.15 6.88 4.43
C ALA A 185 -23.78 8.27 4.24
N ASP A 186 -24.67 8.70 5.16
CA ASP A 186 -25.29 10.02 5.13
C ASP A 186 -24.25 11.15 5.33
N LEU A 187 -23.23 10.90 6.14
CA LEU A 187 -22.09 11.82 6.33
C LEU A 187 -21.27 11.96 5.05
N LEU A 188 -20.94 10.84 4.39
CA LEU A 188 -20.21 10.83 3.13
C LEU A 188 -20.98 11.54 1.99
N GLU A 189 -22.31 11.42 1.98
CA GLU A 189 -23.19 12.13 1.04
C GLU A 189 -23.38 13.62 1.41
N GLY A 190 -22.89 14.06 2.57
CA GLY A 190 -23.05 15.43 3.06
C GLY A 190 -24.49 15.78 3.43
N THR A 191 -25.33 14.78 3.75
CA THR A 191 -26.71 14.99 4.21
C THR A 191 -26.78 15.27 5.72
N VAL A 192 -25.74 14.87 6.45
CA VAL A 192 -25.51 15.20 7.86
C VAL A 192 -24.05 15.66 8.05
N ASP A 193 -23.81 16.47 9.07
CA ASP A 193 -22.45 16.94 9.43
C ASP A 193 -21.87 16.20 10.64
N THR A 194 -22.72 15.47 11.39
CA THR A 194 -22.34 14.77 12.63
C THR A 194 -23.09 13.45 12.76
N LEU A 195 -22.51 12.52 13.54
CA LEU A 195 -23.05 11.18 13.78
C LEU A 195 -23.48 11.00 15.25
N ASP A 196 -24.77 10.83 15.48
CA ASP A 196 -25.31 10.49 16.83
C ASP A 196 -24.87 9.08 17.28
N SER A 197 -24.42 8.25 16.36
CA SER A 197 -23.91 6.90 16.59
C SER A 197 -22.49 6.86 17.18
N ILE A 198 -21.80 8.01 17.22
CA ILE A 198 -20.54 8.20 17.92
C ILE A 198 -20.81 9.06 19.14
N VAL A 199 -20.80 8.44 20.32
CA VAL A 199 -21.07 9.11 21.60
C VAL A 199 -19.75 9.30 22.34
N ALA A 200 -19.30 10.55 22.45
CA ALA A 200 -18.14 10.95 23.23
C ALA A 200 -18.56 11.48 24.59
N ASP A 201 -18.08 10.88 25.66
CA ASP A 201 -18.29 11.34 27.05
C ASP A 201 -16.92 11.66 27.66
N ASP A 202 -16.56 12.95 27.65
CA ASP A 202 -15.28 13.44 28.14
C ASP A 202 -15.15 13.33 29.67
N ASP A 203 -16.25 13.42 30.41
CA ASP A 203 -16.24 13.25 31.87
C ASP A 203 -16.01 11.78 32.25
N ALA A 204 -16.58 10.85 31.47
CA ALA A 204 -16.39 9.41 31.65
C ALA A 204 -15.15 8.88 30.92
N MET A 205 -14.49 9.69 30.08
CA MET A 205 -13.39 9.27 29.20
C MET A 205 -13.76 8.05 28.34
N THR A 206 -14.95 8.06 27.72
CA THR A 206 -15.44 6.96 26.88
C THR A 206 -15.87 7.43 25.51
N LEU A 207 -15.56 6.61 24.50
CA LEU A 207 -16.05 6.75 23.13
C LEU A 207 -16.85 5.49 22.79
N GLU A 208 -18.17 5.63 22.63
CA GLU A 208 -19.04 4.54 22.19
C GLU A 208 -19.39 4.72 20.72
N VAL A 209 -19.24 3.65 19.92
CA VAL A 209 -19.47 3.67 18.48
C VAL A 209 -20.46 2.59 18.11
N THR A 210 -21.58 2.96 17.49
CA THR A 210 -22.53 2.02 16.90
C THR A 210 -22.25 1.85 15.42
N LEU A 211 -22.11 0.62 14.95
CA LEU A 211 -21.86 0.27 13.56
C LEU A 211 -23.16 0.04 12.78
N GLU A 212 -23.08 0.14 11.45
CA GLU A 212 -24.18 -0.15 10.54
C GLU A 212 -24.50 -1.65 10.50
N SER A 213 -23.46 -2.49 10.61
CA SER A 213 -23.54 -3.95 10.60
C SER A 213 -22.48 -4.56 11.53
N PRO A 214 -22.63 -5.83 11.94
CA PRO A 214 -21.59 -6.51 12.71
C PRO A 214 -20.24 -6.45 12.01
N LEU A 215 -19.18 -6.05 12.74
CA LEU A 215 -17.81 -5.95 12.22
C LEU A 215 -16.81 -6.20 13.35
N ALA A 216 -16.45 -7.46 13.58
CA ALA A 216 -15.55 -7.84 14.67
C ALA A 216 -14.13 -7.28 14.52
N ASP A 217 -13.72 -6.92 13.30
CA ASP A 217 -12.41 -6.32 13.00
C ASP A 217 -12.37 -4.78 13.22
N PHE A 218 -13.47 -4.16 13.66
CA PHE A 218 -13.53 -2.69 13.84
C PHE A 218 -12.40 -2.11 14.74
N PRO A 219 -12.00 -2.77 15.87
CA PRO A 219 -10.86 -2.28 16.65
C PRO A 219 -9.53 -2.29 15.89
N ALA A 220 -9.36 -3.15 14.89
CA ALA A 220 -8.20 -3.15 14.00
C ALA A 220 -8.29 -1.99 12.98
N ILE A 221 -9.47 -1.70 12.47
CA ILE A 221 -9.69 -0.62 11.50
C ILE A 221 -9.37 0.76 12.12
N VAL A 222 -9.74 0.98 13.39
CA VAL A 222 -9.47 2.26 14.06
C VAL A 222 -8.02 2.49 14.47
N SER A 223 -7.11 1.56 14.18
CA SER A 223 -5.66 1.81 14.23
C SER A 223 -5.15 2.62 13.02
N PHE A 224 -5.95 2.68 11.95
CA PHE A 224 -5.57 3.42 10.75
C PHE A 224 -5.61 4.94 10.96
N SER A 225 -4.70 5.67 10.32
CA SER A 225 -4.48 7.11 10.55
C SER A 225 -5.70 8.00 10.42
N SER A 226 -6.66 7.64 9.55
CA SER A 226 -7.91 8.41 9.39
C SER A 226 -8.77 8.44 10.65
N PHE A 227 -8.51 7.55 11.61
CA PHE A 227 -9.17 7.48 12.91
C PHE A 227 -8.39 8.15 14.05
N SER A 228 -7.35 8.93 13.74
CA SER A 228 -6.58 9.68 14.73
C SER A 228 -7.42 10.80 15.39
N PRO A 229 -7.08 11.17 16.63
CA PRO A 229 -7.72 12.30 17.29
C PRO A 229 -7.22 13.62 16.70
N ILE A 230 -8.08 14.64 16.65
CA ILE A 230 -7.75 15.97 16.15
C ILE A 230 -7.87 16.99 17.27
N ALA A 231 -6.88 17.85 17.45
CA ALA A 231 -6.90 18.92 18.46
C ALA A 231 -7.95 19.99 18.14
N ASP A 232 -8.59 20.54 19.18
CA ASP A 232 -9.59 21.62 19.02
C ASP A 232 -9.02 22.86 18.35
N GLU A 233 -7.75 23.19 18.64
CA GLU A 233 -7.03 24.30 18.02
C GLU A 233 -6.91 24.10 16.51
N ASP A 234 -6.65 22.89 16.05
CA ASP A 234 -6.54 22.57 14.61
C ASP A 234 -7.91 22.67 13.93
N ILE A 235 -8.97 22.13 14.53
CA ILE A 235 -10.35 22.29 14.01
C ILE A 235 -10.73 23.76 13.94
N ALA A 236 -10.44 24.55 14.97
CA ALA A 236 -10.74 25.99 14.99
C ALA A 236 -9.97 26.76 13.90
N ARG A 237 -8.76 26.31 13.55
CA ARG A 237 -7.89 26.95 12.57
C ARG A 237 -8.26 26.65 11.11
N VAL A 238 -8.65 25.42 10.80
CA VAL A 238 -8.83 24.94 9.41
C VAL A 238 -10.19 24.31 9.13
N GLY A 239 -10.98 23.97 10.15
CA GLY A 239 -12.27 23.30 9.97
C GLY A 239 -12.14 21.94 9.29
N ASN A 240 -13.09 21.65 8.41
CA ASN A 240 -13.12 20.40 7.65
C ASN A 240 -12.39 20.49 6.30
N THR A 241 -11.71 21.61 6.02
CA THR A 241 -11.08 21.82 4.70
C THR A 241 -9.81 21.01 4.50
N THR A 242 -9.45 20.79 3.24
CA THR A 242 -8.12 20.31 2.83
C THR A 242 -7.03 21.35 3.12
N GLY A 243 -5.77 20.96 3.07
CA GLY A 243 -4.64 21.87 3.27
C GLY A 243 -4.30 22.16 4.72
N TRP A 244 -4.73 21.30 5.61
CA TRP A 244 -4.43 21.37 7.04
C TRP A 244 -2.95 21.14 7.31
N GLY A 245 -2.34 20.15 6.64
CA GLY A 245 -0.91 19.90 6.67
C GLY A 245 -0.08 20.95 5.94
N ASP A 246 -0.63 21.60 4.92
CA ASP A 246 0.07 22.59 4.09
C ASP A 246 0.44 23.87 4.86
N LYS A 247 -0.23 24.14 5.97
CA LYS A 247 -0.02 25.35 6.79
C LYS A 247 0.95 25.13 7.95
N GLY A 248 1.54 23.94 8.02
CA GLY A 248 2.79 23.73 8.76
C GLY A 248 2.71 23.64 10.27
N ALA A 249 1.54 23.38 10.85
CA ALA A 249 1.45 23.17 12.28
C ALA A 249 0.31 22.20 12.59
N VAL A 250 0.58 20.92 12.42
CA VAL A 250 -0.28 19.85 12.89
C VAL A 250 0.00 19.61 14.37
N ILE A 251 -1.03 19.58 15.19
CA ILE A 251 -0.95 19.29 16.61
C ILE A 251 -1.32 17.82 16.81
N GLY A 252 -0.30 16.97 16.81
CA GLY A 252 -0.47 15.52 17.02
C GLY A 252 -0.26 15.13 18.48
N ASN A 253 -0.52 13.87 18.78
CA ASN A 253 -0.33 13.21 20.08
C ASN A 253 0.74 12.12 20.05
N GLY A 254 1.47 11.97 18.94
CA GLY A 254 2.49 10.94 18.73
C GLY A 254 3.88 11.29 19.32
N PRO A 255 4.88 10.42 19.05
CA PRO A 255 6.22 10.52 19.61
C PRO A 255 7.04 11.74 19.15
N PHE A 256 6.66 12.36 18.03
CA PHE A 256 7.31 13.55 17.48
C PHE A 256 6.30 14.65 17.18
N LYS A 257 6.80 15.86 17.02
CA LYS A 257 6.04 17.05 16.62
C LYS A 257 6.85 17.91 15.66
N PHE A 258 6.22 18.78 14.90
CA PHE A 258 6.93 19.71 14.02
C PHE A 258 7.85 20.65 14.82
N GLU A 259 9.11 20.82 14.36
CA GLU A 259 10.03 21.80 14.93
C GLU A 259 9.60 23.23 14.57
N SER A 260 9.16 23.40 13.35
CA SER A 260 8.58 24.62 12.83
C SER A 260 7.59 24.24 11.76
N ALA A 261 6.71 25.17 11.38
CA ALA A 261 5.81 25.04 10.26
C ALA A 261 6.61 24.78 8.96
N GLY A 262 7.18 23.60 8.82
CA GLY A 262 7.78 23.12 7.56
C GLY A 262 6.67 22.99 6.55
N SER A 263 6.79 23.68 5.42
CA SER A 263 5.94 23.46 4.26
C SER A 263 6.57 22.35 3.42
N PRO A 264 5.78 21.46 2.79
CA PRO A 264 6.29 20.57 1.74
C PRO A 264 7.06 21.33 0.65
N ASP A 265 6.72 22.60 0.42
CA ASP A 265 7.41 23.52 -0.50
C ASP A 265 8.89 23.77 -0.15
N SER A 266 9.30 23.51 1.11
CA SER A 266 10.70 23.69 1.54
C SER A 266 11.62 22.55 1.09
N GLY A 267 11.08 21.44 0.57
CA GLY A 267 11.83 20.23 0.21
C GLY A 267 12.27 19.40 1.41
N GLU A 268 11.84 19.75 2.63
CA GLU A 268 12.08 18.97 3.83
C GLU A 268 11.02 19.18 4.91
N VAL A 269 10.81 18.14 5.72
CA VAL A 269 10.00 18.18 6.93
C VAL A 269 10.88 17.86 8.12
N VAL A 270 10.78 18.67 9.15
CA VAL A 270 11.61 18.51 10.36
C VAL A 270 10.72 18.28 11.55
N LEU A 271 10.90 17.13 12.19
CA LEU A 271 10.23 16.75 13.42
C LEU A 271 11.21 16.72 14.58
N VAL A 272 10.75 17.12 15.76
CA VAL A 272 11.50 17.00 17.02
C VAL A 272 10.71 16.14 18.00
N ARG A 273 11.43 15.51 18.92
CA ARG A 273 10.80 14.66 19.94
C ARG A 273 9.70 15.40 20.70
N ASN A 274 8.61 14.71 20.93
CA ASN A 274 7.53 15.15 21.81
C ASN A 274 7.77 14.60 23.22
N ASP A 275 8.22 15.44 24.15
CA ASP A 275 8.49 15.03 25.52
C ASP A 275 7.21 14.80 26.36
N ASP A 276 6.04 15.19 25.85
CA ASP A 276 4.73 14.94 26.47
C ASP A 276 4.05 13.65 25.97
N TRP A 277 4.72 12.89 25.09
CA TRP A 277 4.21 11.65 24.53
C TRP A 277 4.04 10.56 25.60
N ALA A 278 2.87 9.90 25.60
CA ALA A 278 2.48 8.93 26.64
C ALA A 278 3.05 7.52 26.45
N GLY A 279 3.52 7.18 25.24
CA GLY A 279 4.16 5.89 24.95
C GLY A 279 3.44 5.02 23.92
N ASN A 280 4.11 3.91 23.52
CA ASN A 280 3.62 2.95 22.53
C ASN A 280 3.13 1.64 23.17
N VAL A 281 2.62 0.73 22.33
CA VAL A 281 2.13 -0.60 22.72
C VAL A 281 3.25 -1.54 23.20
N LEU A 282 4.51 -1.19 22.94
CA LEU A 282 5.70 -1.96 23.36
C LEU A 282 6.25 -1.49 24.73
N GLY A 283 5.64 -0.48 25.33
CA GLY A 283 6.00 0.05 26.65
C GLY A 283 7.07 1.13 26.66
N ASP A 284 7.46 1.68 25.50
CA ASP A 284 8.29 2.88 25.47
C ASP A 284 7.45 4.11 25.81
N THR A 285 8.05 5.02 26.57
CA THR A 285 7.42 6.29 26.99
C THR A 285 8.24 7.50 26.53
N LYS A 286 9.26 7.29 25.67
CA LYS A 286 10.11 8.34 25.14
C LYS A 286 10.77 7.88 23.84
N ALA A 287 10.67 8.68 22.80
CA ALA A 287 11.42 8.45 21.57
C ALA A 287 12.94 8.62 21.79
N LYS A 288 13.74 7.81 21.11
CA LYS A 288 15.21 7.80 21.28
C LYS A 288 15.88 8.99 20.59
N LEU A 289 15.48 9.33 19.37
CA LEU A 289 16.02 10.45 18.60
C LEU A 289 15.55 11.80 19.17
N ASP A 290 16.38 12.84 19.02
CA ASP A 290 15.97 14.22 19.27
C ASP A 290 15.21 14.80 18.09
N LYS A 291 15.55 14.33 16.86
CA LYS A 291 15.11 14.96 15.62
C LYS A 291 15.06 13.98 14.45
N ILE A 292 14.09 14.16 13.57
CA ILE A 292 14.00 13.51 12.27
C ILE A 292 13.89 14.60 11.20
N THR A 293 14.70 14.50 10.14
CA THR A 293 14.61 15.37 8.98
C THR A 293 14.29 14.53 7.75
N PHE A 294 13.07 14.63 7.25
CA PHE A 294 12.65 13.99 5.99
C PHE A 294 13.05 14.89 4.82
N LYS A 295 13.85 14.36 3.90
CA LYS A 295 14.19 15.03 2.63
C LYS A 295 13.16 14.62 1.57
N LEU A 296 12.25 15.53 1.25
CA LEU A 296 11.20 15.28 0.28
C LEU A 296 11.79 15.23 -1.13
N THR A 297 11.67 14.08 -1.79
CA THR A 297 12.15 13.90 -3.16
C THR A 297 11.20 13.00 -3.94
N THR A 298 11.06 13.28 -5.24
CA THR A 298 10.31 12.42 -6.17
C THR A 298 11.21 11.55 -7.01
N ASP A 299 12.54 11.68 -6.87
CA ASP A 299 13.55 10.97 -7.67
C ASP A 299 14.35 10.02 -6.78
N VAL A 300 13.93 8.74 -6.77
CA VAL A 300 14.57 7.65 -6.00
C VAL A 300 16.04 7.51 -6.33
N GLU A 301 16.41 7.65 -7.62
CA GLU A 301 17.79 7.51 -8.06
C GLU A 301 18.68 8.60 -7.46
N SER A 302 18.20 9.85 -7.47
CA SER A 302 18.93 10.98 -6.86
C SER A 302 19.05 10.84 -5.34
N ALA A 303 17.99 10.38 -4.67
CA ALA A 303 17.99 10.11 -3.24
C ALA A 303 18.99 9.01 -2.87
N TYR A 304 18.99 7.90 -3.61
CA TYR A 304 19.93 6.81 -3.43
C TYR A 304 21.38 7.27 -3.68
N GLN A 305 21.64 8.09 -4.72
CA GLN A 305 22.96 8.66 -4.98
C GLN A 305 23.44 9.60 -3.88
N ALA A 306 22.58 10.41 -3.30
CA ALA A 306 22.90 11.24 -2.13
C ALA A 306 23.32 10.35 -0.96
N PHE A 307 22.52 9.34 -0.65
CA PHE A 307 22.86 8.34 0.37
C PHE A 307 24.20 7.64 0.02
N ASP A 308 24.39 7.16 -1.20
CA ASP A 308 25.60 6.46 -1.63
C ASP A 308 26.87 7.32 -1.52
N SER A 309 26.72 8.66 -1.68
CA SER A 309 27.81 9.64 -1.50
C SER A 309 28.11 10.00 -0.05
N GLY A 310 27.33 9.50 0.90
CA GLY A 310 27.53 9.73 2.34
C GLY A 310 26.54 10.68 3.01
N GLU A 311 25.51 11.12 2.29
CA GLU A 311 24.44 11.95 2.86
C GLU A 311 23.30 11.09 3.41
N GLY A 312 22.63 11.58 4.46
CA GLY A 312 21.49 10.90 5.07
C GLY A 312 21.79 9.57 5.74
N ASP A 313 20.78 8.98 6.32
CA ASP A 313 20.87 7.77 7.15
C ASP A 313 20.22 6.55 6.49
N ASN A 314 19.29 6.76 5.57
CA ASN A 314 18.64 5.72 4.76
C ASN A 314 18.35 6.20 3.33
N ALA A 315 17.97 5.28 2.48
CA ALA A 315 17.39 5.57 1.16
C ALA A 315 16.63 4.35 0.63
N THR A 316 15.67 4.59 -0.25
CA THR A 316 15.02 3.54 -1.05
C THR A 316 15.96 3.05 -2.15
N ILE A 317 16.00 1.75 -2.39
CA ILE A 317 16.80 1.13 -3.45
C ILE A 317 16.09 1.32 -4.79
N PRO A 318 16.72 1.97 -5.79
CA PRO A 318 16.14 2.10 -7.12
C PRO A 318 15.99 0.74 -7.84
N GLY A 319 15.01 0.66 -8.73
CA GLY A 319 14.87 -0.50 -9.61
C GLY A 319 16.15 -0.76 -10.43
N GLY A 320 16.54 -2.02 -10.56
CA GLY A 320 17.78 -2.44 -11.24
C GLY A 320 19.06 -2.25 -10.42
N LYS A 321 18.96 -1.90 -9.13
CA LYS A 321 20.11 -1.75 -8.22
C LYS A 321 20.02 -2.59 -6.96
N TYR A 322 19.04 -3.46 -6.87
CA TYR A 322 18.81 -4.21 -5.65
C TYR A 322 20.01 -5.12 -5.29
N ALA A 323 20.53 -5.86 -6.25
CA ALA A 323 21.67 -6.75 -6.02
C ALA A 323 22.95 -5.97 -5.64
N GLU A 324 23.20 -4.82 -6.29
CA GLU A 324 24.35 -3.95 -5.98
C GLU A 324 24.21 -3.34 -4.58
N ALA A 325 23.04 -2.78 -4.27
CA ALA A 325 22.76 -2.10 -3.01
C ALA A 325 22.89 -3.06 -1.81
N THR A 326 22.28 -4.24 -1.88
CA THR A 326 22.33 -5.24 -0.79
C THR A 326 23.70 -5.85 -0.61
N ALA A 327 24.54 -5.91 -1.66
CA ALA A 327 25.94 -6.33 -1.53
C ALA A 327 26.81 -5.27 -0.85
N LYS A 328 26.51 -3.98 -1.07
CA LYS A 328 27.25 -2.85 -0.50
C LYS A 328 26.80 -2.48 0.92
N TYR A 329 25.50 -2.55 1.16
CA TYR A 329 24.85 -2.20 2.41
C TYR A 329 24.17 -3.43 3.01
N PRO A 330 24.86 -4.17 3.93
CA PRO A 330 24.29 -5.38 4.52
C PRO A 330 23.07 -5.10 5.42
N ASN A 331 22.90 -3.87 5.87
CA ASN A 331 21.75 -3.42 6.64
C ASN A 331 20.66 -2.94 5.70
N ASP A 332 20.05 -3.84 4.96
CA ASP A 332 18.86 -3.58 4.19
C ASP A 332 17.61 -4.12 4.91
N THR A 333 16.48 -3.50 4.67
CA THR A 333 15.20 -4.03 5.16
C THR A 333 14.71 -5.12 4.21
N LYS A 334 14.96 -6.38 4.54
CA LYS A 334 14.49 -7.56 3.79
C LYS A 334 13.15 -8.09 4.30
N SER A 335 12.42 -7.28 5.05
CA SER A 335 11.18 -7.70 5.70
C SER A 335 10.08 -7.97 4.68
N PRO A 336 9.39 -9.12 4.77
CA PRO A 336 8.10 -9.28 4.12
C PRO A 336 7.15 -8.16 4.58
N GLN A 337 6.43 -7.58 3.63
CA GLN A 337 5.43 -6.55 3.90
C GLN A 337 4.03 -7.09 3.62
N LEU A 338 3.04 -6.55 4.31
CA LEU A 338 1.64 -6.92 4.12
C LEU A 338 1.09 -6.26 2.84
N GLY A 339 1.72 -6.62 1.73
CA GLY A 339 1.37 -6.09 0.43
C GLY A 339 1.41 -7.15 -0.66
N THR A 340 0.62 -6.93 -1.70
CA THR A 340 0.42 -7.87 -2.81
C THR A 340 0.40 -7.15 -4.15
N TYR A 341 0.93 -7.80 -5.17
CA TYR A 341 0.90 -7.35 -6.56
C TYR A 341 0.23 -8.43 -7.42
N PHE A 342 -0.82 -8.05 -8.11
CA PHE A 342 -1.65 -8.97 -8.87
C PHE A 342 -2.29 -8.28 -10.07
N PHE A 343 -2.98 -9.05 -10.90
CA PHE A 343 -3.87 -8.55 -11.95
C PHE A 343 -5.27 -9.07 -11.73
N ASP A 344 -6.26 -8.22 -11.96
CA ASP A 344 -7.67 -8.60 -11.97
C ASP A 344 -8.09 -9.04 -13.36
N PHE A 345 -8.98 -10.03 -13.44
CA PHE A 345 -9.82 -10.24 -14.61
C PHE A 345 -11.11 -9.44 -14.48
N GLY A 346 -11.54 -8.77 -15.55
CA GLY A 346 -12.85 -8.13 -15.58
C GLY A 346 -13.95 -9.18 -15.46
N PHE A 347 -14.67 -9.16 -14.35
CA PHE A 347 -15.68 -10.17 -14.03
C PHE A 347 -16.90 -10.09 -14.98
N ASP A 348 -17.23 -8.89 -15.42
CA ASP A 348 -18.29 -8.53 -16.37
C ASP A 348 -17.80 -8.37 -17.82
N ASP A 349 -16.49 -8.59 -18.09
CA ASP A 349 -15.93 -8.48 -19.43
C ASP A 349 -16.43 -9.62 -20.34
N PRO A 350 -16.87 -9.33 -21.56
CA PRO A 350 -17.46 -10.35 -22.45
C PRO A 350 -16.45 -11.36 -23.01
N VAL A 351 -15.13 -11.12 -22.87
CA VAL A 351 -14.06 -11.99 -23.40
C VAL A 351 -13.46 -12.87 -22.33
N VAL A 352 -13.14 -12.29 -21.18
CA VAL A 352 -12.48 -13.01 -20.07
C VAL A 352 -13.41 -13.27 -18.89
N GLY A 353 -14.51 -12.52 -18.76
CA GLY A 353 -15.50 -12.69 -17.69
C GLY A 353 -16.44 -13.88 -17.92
N GLY A 354 -17.42 -14.05 -17.05
CA GLY A 354 -18.41 -15.11 -17.10
C GLY A 354 -17.89 -16.51 -16.69
N GLU A 355 -18.84 -17.42 -16.41
CA GLU A 355 -18.51 -18.80 -16.01
C GLU A 355 -17.94 -19.62 -17.17
N GLU A 356 -18.37 -19.35 -18.41
CA GLU A 356 -17.92 -20.00 -19.63
C GLU A 356 -16.43 -19.79 -19.91
N ASN A 357 -15.83 -18.71 -19.35
CA ASN A 357 -14.43 -18.36 -19.58
C ASN A 357 -13.51 -18.72 -18.39
N ILE A 358 -13.99 -19.45 -17.37
CA ILE A 358 -13.16 -19.87 -16.23
C ILE A 358 -11.90 -20.61 -16.69
N LYS A 359 -12.02 -21.59 -17.63
CA LYS A 359 -10.85 -22.32 -18.15
C LYS A 359 -9.86 -21.42 -18.88
N LEU A 360 -10.34 -20.37 -19.57
CA LEU A 360 -9.47 -19.37 -20.19
C LEU A 360 -8.67 -18.60 -19.11
N ARG A 361 -9.33 -18.16 -18.04
CA ARG A 361 -8.65 -17.47 -16.93
C ARG A 361 -7.65 -18.37 -16.21
N GLN A 362 -8.01 -19.64 -15.97
CA GLN A 362 -7.10 -20.65 -15.43
C GLN A 362 -5.86 -20.81 -16.30
N ALA A 363 -6.05 -20.97 -17.61
CA ALA A 363 -4.97 -21.13 -18.57
C ALA A 363 -4.05 -19.90 -18.60
N ILE A 364 -4.61 -18.69 -18.63
CA ILE A 364 -3.85 -17.44 -18.64
C ILE A 364 -3.04 -17.32 -17.33
N SER A 365 -3.65 -17.55 -16.17
CA SER A 365 -2.96 -17.45 -14.88
C SER A 365 -1.79 -18.43 -14.79
N MET A 366 -1.98 -19.69 -15.20
CA MET A 366 -0.93 -20.71 -15.14
C MET A 366 0.15 -20.55 -16.21
N ALA A 367 -0.12 -19.82 -17.31
CA ALA A 367 0.87 -19.52 -18.35
C ALA A 367 1.91 -18.48 -17.90
N VAL A 368 1.60 -17.67 -16.89
CA VAL A 368 2.49 -16.59 -16.39
C VAL A 368 3.61 -17.18 -15.55
N ASP A 369 4.87 -16.93 -15.94
CA ASP A 369 6.06 -17.33 -15.18
C ASP A 369 6.41 -16.27 -14.13
N ARG A 370 5.97 -16.53 -12.89
CA ARG A 370 6.13 -15.62 -11.75
C ARG A 370 7.59 -15.49 -11.30
N GLU A 371 8.35 -16.57 -11.41
CA GLU A 371 9.80 -16.54 -11.11
C GLU A 371 10.57 -15.71 -12.14
N GLU A 372 10.25 -15.84 -13.43
CA GLU A 372 10.83 -15.01 -14.47
C GLU A 372 10.55 -13.53 -14.22
N ILE A 373 9.31 -13.18 -13.85
CA ILE A 373 8.92 -11.82 -13.47
C ILE A 373 9.73 -11.35 -12.27
N ASN A 374 9.81 -12.15 -11.20
CA ASN A 374 10.56 -11.80 -10.00
C ASN A 374 12.04 -11.54 -10.32
N GLN A 375 12.66 -12.38 -11.12
CA GLN A 375 14.07 -12.22 -11.47
C GLN A 375 14.34 -11.03 -12.41
N LYS A 376 13.50 -10.81 -13.41
CA LYS A 376 13.76 -9.80 -14.44
C LYS A 376 13.26 -8.41 -14.08
N ALA A 377 12.12 -8.30 -13.38
CA ALA A 377 11.54 -7.02 -13.01
C ALA A 377 11.98 -6.54 -11.63
N TYR A 378 12.37 -7.47 -10.72
CA TYR A 378 12.64 -7.16 -9.31
C TYR A 378 13.98 -7.74 -8.80
N GLU A 379 14.82 -8.32 -9.66
CA GLU A 379 16.13 -8.92 -9.29
C GLU A 379 16.03 -9.97 -8.16
N GLY A 380 14.88 -10.67 -8.06
CA GLY A 380 14.62 -11.63 -7.00
C GLY A 380 14.23 -10.98 -5.66
N ALA A 381 13.92 -9.70 -5.66
CA ALA A 381 13.62 -8.96 -4.43
C ALA A 381 12.24 -9.24 -3.83
N ARG A 382 11.30 -9.78 -4.62
CA ARG A 382 9.93 -10.05 -4.17
C ARG A 382 9.75 -11.51 -3.76
N ILE A 383 8.66 -11.82 -3.08
CA ILE A 383 8.24 -13.18 -2.74
C ILE A 383 7.19 -13.61 -3.77
N VAL A 384 7.44 -14.68 -4.53
CA VAL A 384 6.44 -15.21 -5.46
C VAL A 384 5.21 -15.65 -4.69
N SER A 385 4.04 -15.13 -5.08
CA SER A 385 2.79 -15.38 -4.36
C SER A 385 1.98 -16.52 -4.97
N THR A 386 1.27 -17.23 -4.10
CA THR A 386 0.27 -18.25 -4.44
C THR A 386 -1.13 -17.84 -3.97
N GLY A 387 -1.28 -16.61 -3.50
CA GLY A 387 -2.52 -16.01 -3.02
C GLY A 387 -2.48 -14.49 -3.11
N ILE A 388 -3.58 -13.86 -2.78
CA ILE A 388 -3.71 -12.40 -2.66
C ILE A 388 -3.21 -11.97 -1.27
N THR A 389 -3.75 -12.59 -0.23
CA THR A 389 -3.41 -12.27 1.17
C THR A 389 -1.97 -12.66 1.47
N PRO A 390 -1.12 -11.72 1.97
CA PRO A 390 0.28 -12.00 2.26
C PRO A 390 0.49 -12.74 3.60
N PRO A 391 1.66 -13.41 3.78
CA PRO A 391 2.09 -13.92 5.09
C PRO A 391 2.13 -12.79 6.13
N GLY A 392 1.70 -13.08 7.36
CA GLY A 392 1.61 -12.10 8.45
C GLY A 392 0.20 -11.57 8.68
N ILE A 393 -0.74 -11.82 7.78
CA ILE A 393 -2.17 -11.59 8.04
C ILE A 393 -2.72 -12.73 8.87
N PRO A 394 -3.40 -12.47 10.01
CA PRO A 394 -4.05 -13.51 10.81
C PRO A 394 -4.99 -14.38 9.98
N GLY A 395 -4.79 -15.66 10.00
CA GLY A 395 -5.54 -16.61 9.16
C GLY A 395 -4.91 -16.87 7.80
N PHE A 396 -3.75 -16.31 7.46
CA PHE A 396 -3.02 -16.60 6.21
C PHE A 396 -2.91 -18.10 5.93
N LYS A 397 -3.09 -18.48 4.67
CA LYS A 397 -2.94 -19.85 4.19
C LYS A 397 -2.02 -19.91 2.98
N ALA A 398 -0.88 -20.57 3.13
CA ALA A 398 0.03 -20.81 2.03
C ALA A 398 -0.61 -21.71 0.94
N ASP A 399 -0.18 -21.53 -0.31
CA ASP A 399 -0.61 -22.35 -1.45
C ASP A 399 -2.12 -22.41 -1.69
N ILE A 400 -2.83 -21.34 -1.33
CA ILE A 400 -4.30 -21.27 -1.41
C ILE A 400 -4.82 -21.26 -2.85
N GLY A 401 -4.08 -20.69 -3.81
CA GLY A 401 -4.45 -20.60 -5.22
C GLY A 401 -3.91 -21.78 -6.03
N GLU A 402 -4.77 -22.70 -6.43
CA GLU A 402 -4.39 -23.82 -7.32
C GLU A 402 -3.88 -23.32 -8.66
N TYR A 403 -4.58 -22.33 -9.25
CA TYR A 403 -4.24 -21.72 -10.55
C TYR A 403 -3.29 -20.52 -10.46
N ALA A 404 -2.82 -20.18 -9.27
CA ALA A 404 -1.79 -19.17 -9.04
C ALA A 404 -0.35 -19.72 -9.20
N LYS A 405 -0.19 -20.95 -9.68
CA LYS A 405 1.08 -21.62 -9.92
C LYS A 405 1.42 -21.61 -11.41
N THR A 406 2.68 -21.41 -11.73
CA THR A 406 3.17 -21.52 -13.12
C THR A 406 3.19 -22.98 -13.55
N ASP A 407 2.39 -23.35 -14.56
CA ASP A 407 2.39 -24.67 -15.21
C ASP A 407 1.97 -24.54 -16.68
N ALA A 408 2.97 -24.41 -17.55
CA ALA A 408 2.73 -24.24 -18.98
C ALA A 408 2.00 -25.43 -19.66
N ALA A 409 2.20 -26.64 -19.15
CA ALA A 409 1.56 -27.83 -19.71
C ALA A 409 0.08 -27.89 -19.36
N GLU A 410 -0.26 -27.65 -18.09
CA GLU A 410 -1.66 -27.60 -17.66
C GLU A 410 -2.37 -26.36 -18.23
N ALA A 411 -1.70 -25.20 -18.30
CA ALA A 411 -2.21 -24.01 -18.96
C ALA A 411 -2.65 -24.29 -20.41
N LYS A 412 -1.77 -24.93 -21.18
CA LYS A 412 -2.08 -25.30 -22.59
C LYS A 412 -3.24 -26.27 -22.67
N LYS A 413 -3.32 -27.26 -21.82
CA LYS A 413 -4.41 -28.22 -21.77
C LYS A 413 -5.75 -27.53 -21.46
N LEU A 414 -5.80 -26.67 -20.43
CA LEU A 414 -7.01 -25.92 -20.06
C LEU A 414 -7.49 -25.01 -21.21
N TYR A 415 -6.56 -24.36 -21.89
CA TYR A 415 -6.87 -23.54 -23.06
C TYR A 415 -7.46 -24.37 -24.20
N ASP A 416 -6.88 -25.55 -24.52
CA ASP A 416 -7.36 -26.44 -25.54
C ASP A 416 -8.77 -27.01 -25.20
N GLU A 417 -9.02 -27.28 -23.92
CA GLU A 417 -10.35 -27.66 -23.43
C GLU A 417 -11.36 -26.52 -23.59
N TRP A 418 -10.98 -25.27 -23.25
CA TRP A 418 -11.84 -24.11 -23.45
C TRP A 418 -12.22 -23.93 -24.93
N VAL A 419 -11.26 -24.06 -25.85
CA VAL A 419 -11.51 -24.01 -27.29
C VAL A 419 -12.43 -25.16 -27.74
N ALA A 420 -12.22 -26.38 -27.22
CA ALA A 420 -13.04 -27.54 -27.53
C ALA A 420 -14.50 -27.38 -27.03
N ASP A 421 -14.70 -26.66 -25.92
CA ASP A 421 -16.01 -26.30 -25.37
C ASP A 421 -16.68 -25.15 -26.14
N GLY A 422 -16.03 -24.61 -27.18
CA GLY A 422 -16.58 -23.58 -28.07
C GLY A 422 -16.07 -22.17 -27.82
N GLY A 423 -15.09 -22.01 -26.94
CA GLY A 423 -14.43 -20.72 -26.67
C GLY A 423 -13.71 -20.19 -27.92
N THR A 424 -13.84 -18.89 -28.16
CA THR A 424 -13.19 -18.19 -29.28
C THR A 424 -12.72 -16.82 -28.87
N LEU A 425 -11.62 -16.38 -29.48
CA LEU A 425 -11.12 -15.01 -29.33
C LEU A 425 -11.20 -14.30 -30.67
N ASP A 426 -11.91 -13.19 -30.74
CA ASP A 426 -12.05 -12.37 -31.94
C ASP A 426 -10.92 -11.36 -32.14
N GLY A 427 -9.98 -11.27 -31.20
CA GLY A 427 -8.85 -10.35 -31.22
C GLY A 427 -7.90 -10.55 -30.01
N PRO A 428 -6.91 -9.67 -29.83
CA PRO A 428 -6.02 -9.74 -28.68
C PRO A 428 -6.77 -9.44 -27.38
N ILE A 429 -6.33 -10.08 -26.30
CA ILE A 429 -6.76 -9.73 -24.94
C ILE A 429 -5.96 -8.51 -24.48
N LYS A 430 -6.62 -7.56 -23.84
CA LYS A 430 -6.00 -6.31 -23.40
C LYS A 430 -5.52 -6.44 -21.94
N ILE A 431 -4.24 -6.06 -21.69
CA ILE A 431 -3.69 -5.86 -20.36
C ILE A 431 -3.49 -4.37 -20.12
N SER A 432 -4.24 -3.80 -19.17
CA SER A 432 -4.13 -2.39 -18.76
C SER A 432 -3.26 -2.24 -17.52
N PHE A 433 -2.39 -1.22 -17.53
CA PHE A 433 -1.47 -0.96 -16.42
C PHE A 433 -1.10 0.54 -16.39
N ASN A 434 -0.71 1.05 -15.21
CA ASN A 434 -0.19 2.40 -15.08
C ASN A 434 1.28 2.46 -15.53
N SER A 435 1.64 3.52 -16.23
CA SER A 435 3.03 3.75 -16.65
C SER A 435 3.93 4.01 -15.44
N GLY A 436 5.19 3.64 -15.56
CA GLY A 436 6.21 3.83 -14.52
C GLY A 436 6.61 2.55 -13.80
N GLY A 437 7.67 2.64 -13.01
CA GLY A 437 8.22 1.54 -12.25
C GLY A 437 8.54 0.29 -13.10
N SER A 438 8.42 -0.87 -12.49
CA SER A 438 8.64 -2.17 -13.16
C SER A 438 7.42 -2.68 -13.94
N HIS A 439 6.30 -1.94 -13.97
CA HIS A 439 5.03 -2.45 -14.55
C HIS A 439 5.16 -2.80 -16.02
N GLN A 440 5.85 -1.96 -16.82
CA GLN A 440 6.09 -2.23 -18.23
C GLN A 440 6.83 -3.57 -18.43
N THR A 441 7.90 -3.81 -17.67
CA THR A 441 8.67 -5.07 -17.75
C THR A 441 7.81 -6.28 -17.38
N VAL A 442 6.99 -6.15 -16.33
CA VAL A 442 6.08 -7.21 -15.89
C VAL A 442 5.10 -7.60 -17.00
N VAL A 443 4.40 -6.62 -17.60
CA VAL A 443 3.39 -6.93 -18.63
C VAL A 443 4.00 -7.42 -19.94
N GLU A 444 5.21 -7.00 -20.29
CA GLU A 444 5.94 -7.53 -21.45
C GLU A 444 6.32 -9.02 -21.26
N ILE A 445 6.72 -9.41 -20.04
CA ILE A 445 6.99 -10.82 -19.71
C ILE A 445 5.65 -11.62 -19.75
N MET A 446 4.58 -11.11 -19.15
CA MET A 446 3.26 -11.75 -19.20
C MET A 446 2.78 -11.94 -20.65
N GLN A 447 2.92 -10.90 -21.48
CA GLN A 447 2.56 -10.97 -22.92
C GLN A 447 3.35 -12.08 -23.64
N ALA A 448 4.66 -12.17 -23.41
CA ALA A 448 5.51 -13.19 -24.01
C ALA A 448 5.12 -14.60 -23.50
N ASN A 449 4.96 -14.79 -22.21
CA ASN A 449 4.59 -16.08 -21.63
C ASN A 449 3.22 -16.58 -22.17
N ILE A 450 2.21 -15.74 -22.15
CA ILE A 450 0.88 -16.08 -22.65
C ILE A 450 0.92 -16.42 -24.13
N LYS A 451 1.68 -15.65 -24.94
CA LYS A 451 1.86 -15.91 -26.37
C LYS A 451 2.56 -17.23 -26.63
N ASP A 452 3.65 -17.50 -25.90
CA ASP A 452 4.48 -18.69 -26.11
C ASP A 452 3.74 -19.98 -25.69
N VAL A 453 3.00 -19.94 -24.56
CA VAL A 453 2.30 -21.12 -24.03
C VAL A 453 0.97 -21.35 -24.71
N LEU A 454 0.13 -20.32 -24.88
CA LEU A 454 -1.25 -20.45 -25.35
C LEU A 454 -1.42 -20.07 -26.83
N GLY A 455 -0.49 -19.29 -27.42
CA GLY A 455 -0.63 -18.70 -28.75
C GLY A 455 -1.57 -17.50 -28.80
N VAL A 456 -2.03 -17.00 -27.64
CA VAL A 456 -2.94 -15.86 -27.51
C VAL A 456 -2.19 -14.55 -27.68
N ASP A 457 -2.74 -13.63 -28.47
CA ASP A 457 -2.19 -12.28 -28.62
C ASP A 457 -2.66 -11.37 -27.48
N ILE A 458 -1.74 -10.62 -26.91
CA ILE A 458 -2.00 -9.64 -25.85
C ILE A 458 -1.70 -8.24 -26.39
N GLU A 459 -2.64 -7.30 -26.16
CA GLU A 459 -2.47 -5.87 -26.39
C GLU A 459 -2.10 -5.20 -25.07
N LEU A 460 -0.95 -4.52 -25.00
CA LEU A 460 -0.52 -3.73 -23.84
C LEU A 460 -1.15 -2.34 -23.90
N ASN A 461 -1.85 -1.96 -22.84
CA ASN A 461 -2.59 -0.71 -22.73
C ASN A 461 -2.07 0.14 -21.55
N PRO A 462 -0.99 0.92 -21.73
CA PRO A 462 -0.51 1.82 -20.70
C PRO A 462 -1.47 2.99 -20.50
N ILE A 463 -1.70 3.39 -19.25
CA ILE A 463 -2.52 4.52 -18.85
C ILE A 463 -1.67 5.43 -17.95
N ASP A 464 -1.42 6.66 -18.40
CA ASP A 464 -0.46 7.56 -17.75
C ASP A 464 -1.09 8.37 -16.59
N GLU A 465 -2.36 8.71 -16.70
CA GLU A 465 -3.05 9.57 -15.73
C GLU A 465 -4.29 8.88 -15.15
N ASP A 466 -4.52 9.07 -13.87
CA ASP A 466 -5.72 8.59 -13.15
C ASP A 466 -6.05 7.10 -13.36
N TYR A 467 -5.01 6.27 -13.50
CA TYR A 467 -5.16 4.84 -13.83
C TYR A 467 -6.28 4.15 -13.04
N PHE A 468 -6.26 4.20 -11.71
CA PHE A 468 -7.24 3.52 -10.88
C PHE A 468 -8.66 4.05 -11.09
N LYS A 469 -8.84 5.35 -11.26
CA LYS A 469 -10.15 5.96 -11.58
C LYS A 469 -10.67 5.58 -12.96
N VAL A 470 -9.75 5.34 -13.90
CA VAL A 470 -10.11 4.91 -15.26
C VAL A 470 -10.54 3.46 -15.25
N ILE A 471 -9.76 2.59 -14.61
CA ILE A 471 -9.97 1.13 -14.60
C ILE A 471 -11.15 0.70 -13.71
N ALA A 472 -11.47 1.41 -12.65
CA ALA A 472 -12.62 1.11 -11.79
C ALA A 472 -13.98 1.21 -12.50
N LYS A 473 -14.03 1.86 -13.68
CA LYS A 473 -15.29 2.03 -14.44
C LYS A 473 -15.72 0.73 -15.10
N GLU A 474 -17.04 0.57 -15.22
CA GLU A 474 -17.65 -0.56 -15.91
C GLU A 474 -17.05 -0.77 -17.31
N GLY A 475 -16.66 -2.02 -17.61
CA GLY A 475 -16.10 -2.44 -18.90
C GLY A 475 -14.69 -1.89 -19.21
N ALA A 476 -14.00 -1.24 -18.26
CA ALA A 476 -12.66 -0.71 -18.49
C ALA A 476 -11.55 -1.75 -18.27
N CYS A 477 -11.74 -2.68 -17.33
CA CYS A 477 -10.82 -3.77 -17.04
C CYS A 477 -11.15 -5.01 -17.85
N GLN A 478 -10.23 -5.49 -18.70
CA GLN A 478 -10.27 -6.85 -19.24
C GLN A 478 -9.27 -7.72 -18.47
N ILE A 479 -8.00 -7.40 -18.50
CA ILE A 479 -7.00 -7.77 -17.49
C ILE A 479 -6.36 -6.47 -17.04
N CYS A 480 -6.36 -6.17 -15.75
CA CYS A 480 -5.86 -4.90 -15.26
C CYS A 480 -4.96 -5.07 -14.03
N ARG A 481 -3.88 -4.29 -14.02
CA ARG A 481 -2.90 -4.29 -12.95
C ARG A 481 -3.52 -3.79 -11.67
N SER A 482 -3.24 -4.49 -10.57
CA SER A 482 -3.61 -4.11 -9.23
C SER A 482 -2.46 -4.31 -8.23
N GLY A 483 -2.63 -3.83 -7.04
CA GLY A 483 -1.72 -4.02 -5.93
C GLY A 483 -2.26 -3.32 -4.69
N TRP A 484 -1.90 -3.84 -3.54
CA TRP A 484 -2.37 -3.34 -2.27
C TRP A 484 -1.30 -3.43 -1.19
N TYR A 485 -1.21 -2.43 -0.35
CA TYR A 485 -0.63 -2.51 0.98
C TYR A 485 -1.76 -2.54 1.99
N ALA A 486 -1.65 -3.39 3.01
CA ALA A 486 -2.66 -3.42 4.06
C ALA A 486 -2.71 -2.09 4.82
N ASP A 487 -3.90 -1.53 4.97
CA ASP A 487 -4.16 -0.37 5.84
C ASP A 487 -4.14 -0.80 7.30
N TYR A 488 -4.62 -2.01 7.55
CA TYR A 488 -4.64 -2.71 8.85
C TYR A 488 -4.51 -4.22 8.60
N PRO A 489 -3.87 -4.99 9.51
CA PRO A 489 -3.48 -6.37 9.23
C PRO A 489 -4.64 -7.34 9.47
N THR A 490 -5.71 -7.21 8.70
CA THR A 490 -6.84 -8.16 8.70
C THR A 490 -7.03 -8.79 7.34
N TYR A 491 -7.59 -9.98 7.31
CA TYR A 491 -7.93 -10.67 6.06
C TYR A 491 -9.01 -9.91 5.27
N GLY A 492 -9.93 -9.22 5.99
CA GLY A 492 -10.97 -8.40 5.41
C GLY A 492 -10.44 -7.28 4.54
N ASN A 493 -9.30 -6.67 4.91
CA ASN A 493 -8.67 -5.60 4.12
C ASN A 493 -8.23 -6.06 2.71
N PHE A 494 -8.04 -7.37 2.51
CA PHE A 494 -7.77 -7.94 1.19
C PHE A 494 -9.04 -8.46 0.51
N MET A 495 -9.90 -9.16 1.23
CA MET A 495 -11.06 -9.80 0.59
C MET A 495 -12.26 -8.86 0.44
N VAL A 496 -12.59 -8.07 1.48
CA VAL A 496 -13.73 -7.15 1.43
C VAL A 496 -13.39 -5.91 0.60
N ASP A 497 -12.23 -5.29 0.92
CA ASP A 497 -11.89 -3.98 0.35
C ASP A 497 -11.45 -4.06 -1.12
N LEU A 498 -10.90 -5.22 -1.59
CA LEU A 498 -10.44 -5.38 -2.96
C LEU A 498 -11.42 -6.13 -3.87
N PHE A 499 -12.20 -7.08 -3.32
CA PHE A 499 -13.02 -7.99 -4.14
C PHE A 499 -14.48 -8.04 -3.73
N GLY A 500 -14.86 -7.45 -2.59
CA GLY A 500 -16.25 -7.36 -2.17
C GLY A 500 -17.07 -6.48 -3.12
N ALA A 501 -18.34 -6.84 -3.32
CA ALA A 501 -19.26 -6.07 -4.16
C ALA A 501 -19.46 -4.63 -3.65
N VAL A 502 -19.27 -4.39 -2.35
CA VAL A 502 -19.32 -3.06 -1.73
C VAL A 502 -18.24 -2.11 -2.26
N SER A 503 -17.12 -2.65 -2.75
CA SER A 503 -15.96 -1.89 -3.26
C SER A 503 -15.95 -1.74 -4.80
N ILE A 504 -17.01 -2.14 -5.48
CA ILE A 504 -17.21 -1.89 -6.92
C ILE A 504 -17.27 -0.37 -7.17
N ASP A 505 -16.68 0.09 -8.27
CA ASP A 505 -16.44 1.50 -8.61
C ASP A 505 -15.37 2.19 -7.73
N GLY A 506 -14.73 1.42 -6.84
CA GLY A 506 -13.59 1.80 -6.01
C GLY A 506 -12.41 0.85 -6.22
N ASN A 507 -12.01 0.12 -5.17
CA ASN A 507 -10.84 -0.75 -5.18
C ASN A 507 -11.06 -2.11 -5.87
N ASN A 508 -12.31 -2.56 -6.01
CA ASN A 508 -12.66 -3.77 -6.77
C ASN A 508 -12.61 -3.49 -8.27
N LEU A 509 -11.38 -3.42 -8.81
CA LEU A 509 -11.12 -3.02 -10.20
C LEU A 509 -11.65 -4.02 -11.21
N GLY A 510 -11.61 -5.32 -10.88
CA GLY A 510 -12.16 -6.40 -11.69
C GLY A 510 -13.69 -6.49 -11.62
N ARG A 511 -14.34 -5.72 -10.76
CA ARG A 511 -15.80 -5.72 -10.52
C ARG A 511 -16.33 -7.11 -10.14
N HIS A 512 -15.53 -7.85 -9.37
CA HIS A 512 -15.90 -9.18 -8.88
C HIS A 512 -17.20 -9.10 -8.07
N ASN A 513 -18.16 -9.96 -8.39
CA ASN A 513 -19.47 -10.01 -7.74
C ASN A 513 -20.04 -11.44 -7.80
N ASP A 514 -19.38 -12.35 -7.10
CA ASP A 514 -19.79 -13.75 -7.01
C ASP A 514 -20.67 -13.98 -5.78
N PRO A 515 -21.90 -14.52 -5.90
CA PRO A 515 -22.80 -14.68 -4.76
C PRO A 515 -22.26 -15.59 -3.64
N LYS A 516 -21.44 -16.61 -3.97
CA LYS A 516 -20.87 -17.50 -2.97
C LYS A 516 -19.75 -16.80 -2.22
N PHE A 517 -18.94 -16.01 -2.92
CA PHE A 517 -17.90 -15.18 -2.29
C PHE A 517 -18.53 -14.17 -1.33
N GLU A 518 -19.58 -13.46 -1.74
CA GLU A 518 -20.31 -12.49 -0.90
C GLU A 518 -20.94 -13.16 0.34
N GLU A 519 -21.49 -14.36 0.22
CA GLU A 519 -22.01 -15.12 1.35
C GLU A 519 -20.90 -15.43 2.37
N LEU A 520 -19.71 -15.82 1.90
CA LEU A 520 -18.55 -16.11 2.76
C LEU A 520 -18.04 -14.85 3.46
N LEU A 521 -17.97 -13.72 2.76
CA LEU A 521 -17.64 -12.43 3.37
C LEU A 521 -18.66 -12.03 4.45
N ALA A 522 -19.95 -12.13 4.14
CA ALA A 522 -21.01 -11.81 5.11
C ALA A 522 -20.98 -12.72 6.35
N ASN A 523 -20.49 -13.95 6.21
CA ASN A 523 -20.28 -14.84 7.35
C ASN A 523 -19.01 -14.48 8.15
N ALA A 524 -17.93 -14.09 7.46
CA ALA A 524 -16.70 -13.64 8.13
C ALA A 524 -16.94 -12.37 8.95
N LEU A 525 -17.57 -11.35 8.37
CA LEU A 525 -17.78 -10.03 8.99
C LEU A 525 -18.54 -10.10 10.32
N LYS A 526 -19.48 -11.03 10.47
CA LYS A 526 -20.27 -11.20 11.69
C LYS A 526 -19.71 -12.22 12.70
N GLU A 527 -18.68 -13.00 12.32
CA GLU A 527 -18.12 -14.03 13.18
C GLU A 527 -17.14 -13.44 14.20
N THR A 528 -17.45 -13.58 15.47
CA THR A 528 -16.64 -13.04 16.58
C THR A 528 -15.48 -13.98 16.98
N ASP A 529 -15.59 -15.29 16.68
CA ASP A 529 -14.47 -16.22 16.87
C ASP A 529 -13.43 -16.00 15.75
N ALA A 530 -12.25 -15.53 16.12
CA ALA A 530 -11.19 -15.17 15.17
C ALA A 530 -10.75 -16.33 14.28
N THR A 531 -10.75 -17.58 14.80
CA THR A 531 -10.36 -18.76 14.02
C THR A 531 -11.38 -19.06 12.93
N LYS A 532 -12.67 -19.09 13.29
CA LYS A 532 -13.75 -19.32 12.32
C LYS A 532 -13.87 -18.16 11.32
N ARG A 533 -13.66 -16.92 11.77
CA ARG A 533 -13.60 -15.77 10.89
C ARG A 533 -12.51 -15.94 9.84
N GLY A 534 -11.30 -16.34 10.25
CA GLY A 534 -10.20 -16.68 9.36
C GLY A 534 -10.55 -17.80 8.37
N GLU A 535 -11.26 -18.87 8.81
CA GLU A 535 -11.72 -19.95 7.93
C GLU A 535 -12.71 -19.47 6.86
N TYR A 536 -13.63 -18.54 7.17
CA TYR A 536 -14.53 -17.95 6.17
C TYR A 536 -13.78 -17.10 5.15
N TYR A 537 -12.82 -16.28 5.58
CA TYR A 537 -11.97 -15.52 4.67
C TYR A 537 -11.09 -16.41 3.80
N GLN A 538 -10.49 -17.48 4.33
CA GLN A 538 -9.77 -18.46 3.51
C GLN A 538 -10.67 -19.09 2.44
N GLN A 539 -11.89 -19.47 2.80
CA GLN A 539 -12.85 -20.03 1.84
C GLN A 539 -13.25 -18.99 0.77
N SER A 540 -13.34 -17.70 1.12
CA SER A 540 -13.60 -16.64 0.15
C SER A 540 -12.42 -16.47 -0.82
N GLU A 541 -11.18 -16.49 -0.35
CA GLU A 541 -10.00 -16.44 -1.21
C GLU A 541 -9.87 -17.69 -2.09
N GLU A 542 -10.17 -18.88 -1.57
CA GLU A 542 -10.28 -20.10 -2.38
C GLU A 542 -11.35 -19.98 -3.47
N GLN A 543 -12.52 -19.40 -3.17
CA GLN A 543 -13.57 -19.15 -4.16
C GLN A 543 -13.10 -18.15 -5.24
N LEU A 544 -12.42 -17.08 -4.83
CA LEU A 544 -11.85 -16.07 -5.73
C LEU A 544 -10.83 -16.67 -6.71
N LEU A 545 -9.87 -17.46 -6.18
CA LEU A 545 -8.72 -17.95 -6.94
C LEU A 545 -8.93 -19.29 -7.63
N ASN A 546 -9.80 -20.16 -7.10
CA ASN A 546 -10.01 -21.51 -7.62
C ASN A 546 -11.43 -21.69 -8.19
N GLY A 547 -12.43 -21.01 -7.63
CA GLY A 547 -13.82 -21.07 -8.11
C GLY A 547 -14.05 -20.19 -9.33
N THR A 548 -13.87 -18.89 -9.19
CA THR A 548 -14.09 -17.91 -10.27
C THR A 548 -12.82 -17.55 -11.04
N VAL A 549 -11.64 -17.74 -10.45
CA VAL A 549 -10.33 -17.32 -10.98
C VAL A 549 -10.36 -15.86 -11.44
N SER A 550 -10.69 -14.98 -10.51
CA SER A 550 -10.89 -13.55 -10.81
C SER A 550 -9.62 -12.72 -10.70
N ALA A 551 -8.51 -13.30 -10.21
CA ALA A 551 -7.22 -12.62 -10.08
C ALA A 551 -6.03 -13.51 -10.46
N ILE A 552 -4.93 -12.87 -10.86
CA ILE A 552 -3.61 -13.46 -11.13
C ILE A 552 -2.63 -12.93 -10.09
N PRO A 553 -2.46 -13.60 -8.93
CA PRO A 553 -1.43 -13.22 -7.96
C PRO A 553 -0.03 -13.37 -8.56
N LEU A 554 0.87 -12.41 -8.33
CA LEU A 554 2.24 -12.46 -8.84
C LEU A 554 3.28 -12.50 -7.73
N ASN A 555 3.24 -11.55 -6.81
CA ASN A 555 4.20 -11.49 -5.71
C ASN A 555 3.63 -10.76 -4.49
N TRP A 556 4.19 -11.07 -3.34
CA TRP A 556 4.05 -10.28 -2.12
C TRP A 556 5.22 -9.31 -1.97
N TYR A 557 4.95 -8.15 -1.41
CA TYR A 557 5.93 -7.09 -1.27
C TYR A 557 6.96 -7.39 -0.18
N THR A 558 8.11 -6.74 -0.32
CA THR A 558 9.21 -6.76 0.65
C THR A 558 9.80 -5.37 0.75
N GLY A 559 10.40 -5.04 1.87
CA GLY A 559 11.14 -3.80 2.06
C GLY A 559 12.28 -3.68 1.03
N ASP A 560 12.58 -2.44 0.68
CA ASP A 560 13.57 -2.08 -0.33
C ASP A 560 14.42 -0.86 0.09
N HIS A 561 14.72 -0.77 1.40
CA HIS A 561 15.53 0.32 1.96
C HIS A 561 16.93 -0.16 2.36
N VAL A 562 17.89 0.74 2.25
CA VAL A 562 19.22 0.62 2.85
C VAL A 562 19.41 1.69 3.91
N PHE A 563 20.21 1.41 4.94
CA PHE A 563 20.51 2.34 6.01
C PHE A 563 21.94 2.19 6.54
N ARG A 564 22.44 3.23 7.26
CA ARG A 564 23.80 3.26 7.79
C ARG A 564 23.99 2.29 8.94
N ASP A 565 25.20 1.77 9.11
CA ASP A 565 25.60 0.91 10.25
C ASP A 565 25.50 1.61 11.61
N THR A 566 25.45 2.94 11.60
CA THR A 566 25.25 3.75 12.81
C THR A 566 23.80 3.75 13.29
N ILE A 567 22.86 3.35 12.44
CA ILE A 567 21.44 3.34 12.79
C ILE A 567 21.08 2.03 13.48
N VAL A 568 20.27 2.15 14.54
CA VAL A 568 19.80 1.04 15.36
C VAL A 568 18.28 1.00 15.28
N ASN A 569 17.71 -0.20 15.20
CA ASN A 569 16.28 -0.46 15.16
C ASN A 569 15.53 0.15 13.96
N TYR A 570 16.24 0.47 12.87
CA TYR A 570 15.55 0.80 11.63
C TYR A 570 15.03 -0.49 11.00
N ASP A 571 13.77 -0.78 11.24
CA ASP A 571 13.08 -1.92 10.68
C ASP A 571 11.68 -1.49 10.29
N GLN A 572 11.32 -1.73 9.03
CA GLN A 572 9.95 -1.54 8.60
C GLN A 572 9.10 -2.67 9.17
N GLN A 573 8.05 -2.29 9.87
CA GLN A 573 7.01 -3.23 10.25
C GLN A 573 6.34 -3.84 9.02
N PRO A 574 5.65 -4.96 9.16
CA PRO A 574 4.94 -5.57 8.03
C PRO A 574 3.97 -4.65 7.28
N LEU A 575 3.36 -3.67 7.95
CA LEU A 575 2.55 -2.60 7.31
C LEU A 575 3.40 -1.57 6.54
N GLY A 576 4.71 -1.72 6.50
CA GLY A 576 5.61 -0.75 5.88
C GLY A 576 5.94 0.45 6.76
N ASN A 577 5.33 0.58 7.92
CA ASN A 577 5.60 1.67 8.86
C ASN A 577 6.95 1.50 9.57
N VAL A 578 7.53 2.61 9.99
CA VAL A 578 8.76 2.65 10.80
C VAL A 578 8.40 3.07 12.21
N LEU A 579 8.90 2.35 13.21
CA LEU A 579 8.78 2.75 14.62
C LEU A 579 9.82 3.84 14.94
N TRP A 580 9.50 5.08 14.59
CA TRP A 580 10.38 6.24 14.72
C TRP A 580 10.91 6.44 16.14
N GLU A 581 10.11 6.12 17.14
CA GLU A 581 10.45 6.22 18.55
C GLU A 581 11.51 5.21 19.01
N LYS A 582 11.65 4.08 18.28
CA LYS A 582 12.65 3.03 18.56
C LYS A 582 14.00 3.32 17.94
N ILE A 583 14.05 4.12 16.89
CA ILE A 583 15.29 4.38 16.16
C ILE A 583 16.25 5.14 17.02
N GLY A 584 17.52 4.67 17.05
CA GLY A 584 18.64 5.40 17.64
C GLY A 584 19.82 5.48 16.68
N LYS A 585 20.76 6.38 16.99
CA LYS A 585 21.96 6.61 16.19
C LYS A 585 23.19 6.49 17.06
N LYS A 586 24.07 5.54 16.73
CA LYS A 586 25.39 5.39 17.36
C LYS A 586 26.26 6.58 16.97
N GLY A 587 27.00 7.14 17.94
CA GLY A 587 27.89 8.26 17.71
C GLY A 587 29.18 7.90 16.97
#